data_339879ee87e75116b1d548476e35ba57
#
_entry.id   339879ee87e75116b1d548476e35ba57
#
_cell.length_a   1.000
_cell.length_b   1.000
_cell.length_c   1.000
_cell.angle_alpha   90.00
_cell.angle_beta   90.00
_cell.angle_gamma   90.00
#
_symmetry.space_group_name_H-M   'P 1'
#
loop_
_entity.id
_entity.type
_entity.pdbx_description
1 polymer ?
#
loop_
_entity_poly.entity_id
_entity_poly.type
_entity_poly.pdbx_seq_one_letter_code
_entity_poly.pdbx_strand_id
1 'polypeptide(L)'
;HIGEVTGEKERAAVIISDMEEKINAVRKITEKIPSSQRKRVAYFQTNGVYAGRERCFDDLCRAAGLTSVTTELPYNGLVQVPQEQIMQLNPDAFVFINWNHDGKHDPKNYIEEIFSNPAYKATNAGKNHEYYLIDGAHIQALSHYAALGVEDLAKAAYPDLFKK
;
A
#
# COMPACT_ATOMS: atom_id res chain seq x y z
N HIS A 1 24.54 5.91 -4.27
CA HIS A 1 25.46 6.39 -3.22
C HIS A 1 25.95 5.29 -2.27
N ILE A 2 25.07 4.36 -1.74
CA ILE A 2 25.52 3.29 -0.81
C ILE A 2 26.57 2.40 -1.48
N GLY A 3 26.32 1.92 -2.71
CA GLY A 3 27.28 1.10 -3.45
C GLY A 3 28.60 1.81 -3.75
N GLU A 4 28.61 3.13 -3.84
CA GLU A 4 29.84 3.92 -4.01
C GLU A 4 30.67 3.95 -2.73
N VAL A 5 30.01 4.21 -1.60
CA VAL A 5 30.69 4.29 -0.29
C VAL A 5 31.19 2.93 0.18
N THR A 6 30.50 1.86 -0.16
CA THR A 6 30.87 0.48 0.21
C THR A 6 31.78 -0.22 -0.79
N GLY A 7 32.03 0.39 -1.96
CA GLY A 7 32.81 -0.24 -3.04
C GLY A 7 32.03 -1.27 -3.87
N GLU A 8 30.70 -1.39 -3.67
CA GLU A 8 29.81 -2.39 -4.26
C GLU A 8 28.95 -1.82 -5.40
N LYS A 9 29.54 -1.01 -6.27
CA LYS A 9 28.81 -0.30 -7.36
C LYS A 9 28.08 -1.25 -8.31
N GLU A 10 28.73 -2.32 -8.74
CA GLU A 10 28.14 -3.28 -9.68
C GLU A 10 26.96 -4.01 -9.06
N ARG A 11 27.10 -4.45 -7.82
CA ARG A 11 26.02 -5.10 -7.08
C ARG A 11 24.82 -4.17 -6.86
N ALA A 12 25.08 -2.91 -6.54
CA ALA A 12 24.04 -1.89 -6.40
C ALA A 12 23.31 -1.65 -7.72
N ALA A 13 24.02 -1.61 -8.86
CA ALA A 13 23.41 -1.45 -10.17
C ALA A 13 22.48 -2.62 -10.54
N VAL A 14 22.88 -3.85 -10.25
CA VAL A 14 22.03 -5.04 -10.46
C VAL A 14 20.75 -4.95 -9.64
N ILE A 15 20.86 -4.64 -8.34
CA ILE A 15 19.68 -4.52 -7.45
C ILE A 15 18.71 -3.44 -7.95
N ILE A 16 19.24 -2.29 -8.39
CA ILE A 16 18.41 -1.20 -8.94
C ILE A 16 17.71 -1.64 -10.21
N SER A 17 18.43 -2.28 -11.14
CA SER A 17 17.87 -2.79 -12.39
C SER A 17 16.75 -3.79 -12.14
N ASP A 18 16.95 -4.76 -11.26
CA ASP A 18 15.94 -5.76 -10.90
C ASP A 18 14.68 -5.12 -10.29
N MET A 19 14.88 -4.09 -9.45
CA MET A 19 13.79 -3.34 -8.85
C MET A 19 12.97 -2.58 -9.91
N GLU A 20 13.67 -1.88 -10.81
CA GLU A 20 13.05 -1.12 -11.90
C GLU A 20 12.29 -2.03 -12.87
N GLU A 21 12.86 -3.19 -13.21
CA GLU A 21 12.19 -4.18 -14.06
C GLU A 21 10.88 -4.66 -13.47
N LYS A 22 10.85 -5.00 -12.16
CA LYS A 22 9.63 -5.42 -11.46
C LYS A 22 8.56 -4.33 -11.47
N ILE A 23 8.94 -3.11 -11.09
CA ILE A 23 8.02 -1.97 -11.09
C ILE A 23 7.48 -1.69 -12.49
N ASN A 24 8.33 -1.73 -13.51
CA ASN A 24 7.94 -1.49 -14.89
C ASN A 24 7.03 -2.61 -15.44
N ALA A 25 7.26 -3.87 -15.05
CA ALA A 25 6.39 -4.98 -15.42
C ALA A 25 4.96 -4.78 -14.89
N VAL A 26 4.82 -4.39 -13.61
CA VAL A 26 3.52 -4.06 -13.02
C VAL A 26 2.90 -2.85 -13.72
N ARG A 27 3.67 -1.78 -13.92
CA ARG A 27 3.21 -0.54 -14.52
C ARG A 27 2.62 -0.74 -15.93
N LYS A 28 3.27 -1.55 -16.77
CA LYS A 28 2.78 -1.89 -18.13
C LYS A 28 1.38 -2.50 -18.11
N ILE A 29 1.00 -3.18 -17.02
CA ILE A 29 -0.33 -3.76 -16.84
C ILE A 29 -1.30 -2.69 -16.32
N THR A 30 -0.91 -2.00 -15.26
CA THR A 30 -1.78 -1.11 -14.50
C THR A 30 -1.96 0.28 -15.14
N GLU A 31 -1.05 0.74 -16.00
CA GLU A 31 -1.20 2.01 -16.74
C GLU A 31 -2.43 2.04 -17.67
N LYS A 32 -2.91 0.85 -18.07
CA LYS A 32 -4.13 0.70 -18.88
C LYS A 32 -5.41 0.95 -18.09
N ILE A 33 -5.33 1.00 -16.76
CA ILE A 33 -6.48 1.25 -15.89
C ILE A 33 -6.76 2.75 -15.90
N PRO A 34 -7.95 3.19 -16.38
CA PRO A 34 -8.34 4.59 -16.31
C PRO A 34 -8.30 5.12 -14.87
N SER A 35 -7.94 6.37 -14.67
CA SER A 35 -7.85 6.97 -13.32
C SER A 35 -9.15 6.84 -12.52
N SER A 36 -10.31 6.92 -13.19
CA SER A 36 -11.63 6.76 -12.58
C SER A 36 -11.97 5.32 -12.15
N GLN A 37 -11.19 4.35 -12.61
CA GLN A 37 -11.37 2.93 -12.27
C GLN A 37 -10.29 2.40 -11.31
N ARG A 38 -9.34 3.25 -10.94
CA ARG A 38 -8.32 2.87 -9.97
C ARG A 38 -8.93 2.70 -8.60
N LYS A 39 -8.63 1.56 -7.97
CA LYS A 39 -9.07 1.28 -6.59
C LYS A 39 -8.48 2.33 -5.64
N ARG A 40 -9.32 2.88 -4.79
CA ARG A 40 -8.98 3.87 -3.77
C ARG A 40 -8.76 3.15 -2.45
N VAL A 41 -7.58 3.28 -1.87
CA VAL A 41 -7.19 2.48 -0.69
C VAL A 41 -6.78 3.34 0.49
N ALA A 42 -7.09 2.86 1.70
CA ALA A 42 -6.60 3.40 2.97
C ALA A 42 -5.69 2.38 3.66
N TYR A 43 -4.46 2.77 4.00
CA TYR A 43 -3.51 1.91 4.68
C TYR A 43 -3.63 2.04 6.19
N PHE A 44 -4.01 0.96 6.86
CA PHE A 44 -4.07 0.85 8.30
C PHE A 44 -2.75 0.35 8.86
N GLN A 45 -2.07 1.22 9.59
CA GLN A 45 -0.95 0.86 10.47
C GLN A 45 -1.49 0.45 11.84
N THR A 46 -0.63 -0.04 12.71
CA THR A 46 -1.01 -0.55 14.05
C THR A 46 -1.88 0.44 14.86
N ASN A 47 -1.66 1.73 14.67
CA ASN A 47 -2.35 2.79 15.43
C ASN A 47 -3.31 3.63 14.55
N GLY A 48 -3.70 3.14 13.37
CA GLY A 48 -4.63 3.82 12.48
C GLY A 48 -4.04 4.23 11.14
N VAL A 49 -4.74 5.12 10.44
CA VAL A 49 -4.34 5.65 9.14
C VAL A 49 -3.59 6.97 9.33
N TYR A 50 -2.52 7.17 8.57
CA TYR A 50 -1.74 8.40 8.59
C TYR A 50 -1.67 9.02 7.20
N ALA A 51 -1.78 10.34 7.15
CA ALA A 51 -1.58 11.15 5.96
C ALA A 51 -0.33 12.03 6.11
N GLY A 52 0.13 12.58 5.01
CA GLY A 52 1.28 13.48 4.91
C GLY A 52 1.88 13.44 3.52
N ARG A 53 2.71 14.42 3.19
CA ARG A 53 3.42 14.45 1.90
C ARG A 53 4.56 13.44 1.87
N GLU A 54 4.92 13.00 0.65
CA GLU A 54 6.12 12.19 0.38
C GLU A 54 6.15 10.85 1.11
N ARG A 55 4.99 10.23 1.25
CA ARG A 55 4.91 8.90 1.86
C ARG A 55 5.25 7.81 0.85
N CYS A 56 6.12 6.90 1.25
CA CYS A 56 6.50 5.74 0.44
C CYS A 56 5.26 4.95 -0.04
N PHE A 57 4.26 4.75 0.83
CA PHE A 57 3.03 4.03 0.47
C PHE A 57 2.26 4.67 -0.70
N ASP A 58 2.23 6.00 -0.76
CA ASP A 58 1.54 6.71 -1.85
C ASP A 58 2.25 6.48 -3.20
N ASP A 59 3.58 6.39 -3.20
CA ASP A 59 4.36 6.06 -4.39
C ASP A 59 4.17 4.60 -4.80
N LEU A 60 4.11 3.66 -3.84
CA LEU A 60 3.78 2.26 -4.10
C LEU A 60 2.39 2.13 -4.73
N CYS A 61 1.38 2.81 -4.19
CA CYS A 61 0.03 2.84 -4.75
C CYS A 61 0.03 3.34 -6.19
N ARG A 62 0.71 4.46 -6.45
CA ARG A 62 0.79 5.05 -7.80
C ARG A 62 1.43 4.08 -8.79
N ALA A 63 2.51 3.40 -8.39
CA ALA A 63 3.19 2.42 -9.23
C ALA A 63 2.34 1.16 -9.46
N ALA A 64 1.53 0.77 -8.46
CA ALA A 64 0.61 -0.37 -8.52
C ALA A 64 -0.72 -0.06 -9.25
N GLY A 65 -0.93 1.17 -9.72
CA GLY A 65 -2.19 1.59 -10.36
C GLY A 65 -3.34 1.84 -9.38
N LEU A 66 -3.02 2.12 -8.12
CA LEU A 66 -3.97 2.45 -7.05
C LEU A 66 -3.96 3.95 -6.75
N THR A 67 -4.94 4.39 -5.98
CA THR A 67 -4.98 5.73 -5.38
C THR A 67 -5.00 5.60 -3.86
N SER A 68 -3.99 6.13 -3.17
CA SER A 68 -4.05 6.30 -1.72
C SER A 68 -4.98 7.45 -1.40
N VAL A 69 -6.06 7.19 -0.64
CA VAL A 69 -7.06 8.23 -0.32
C VAL A 69 -6.47 9.35 0.54
N THR A 70 -5.40 9.08 1.27
CA THR A 70 -4.74 10.08 2.12
C THR A 70 -4.05 11.19 1.34
N THR A 71 -3.78 10.99 0.03
CA THR A 71 -3.22 12.02 -0.85
C THR A 71 -4.19 13.16 -1.14
N GLU A 72 -5.49 12.96 -0.88
CA GLU A 72 -6.53 13.98 -1.05
C GLU A 72 -6.58 14.95 0.14
N LEU A 73 -5.88 14.65 1.24
CA LEU A 73 -5.86 15.47 2.45
C LEU A 73 -4.76 16.54 2.40
N PRO A 74 -5.02 17.76 2.87
CA PRO A 74 -4.09 18.89 2.77
C PRO A 74 -3.00 18.89 3.85
N TYR A 75 -2.56 17.73 4.32
CA TYR A 75 -1.57 17.63 5.37
C TYR A 75 -0.15 17.70 4.83
N ASN A 76 0.69 18.56 5.45
CA ASN A 76 2.10 18.74 5.07
C ASN A 76 3.07 17.91 5.91
N GLY A 77 2.63 17.36 7.04
CA GLY A 77 3.42 16.51 7.94
C GLY A 77 2.67 15.21 8.23
N LEU A 78 3.32 14.29 8.94
CA LEU A 78 2.70 13.04 9.34
C LEU A 78 1.59 13.32 10.36
N VAL A 79 0.34 13.13 9.95
CA VAL A 79 -0.86 13.37 10.77
C VAL A 79 -1.71 12.11 10.80
N GLN A 80 -2.14 11.71 11.98
CA GLN A 80 -3.13 10.64 12.10
C GLN A 80 -4.48 11.14 11.60
N VAL A 81 -5.08 10.37 10.67
CA VAL A 81 -6.35 10.74 10.05
C VAL A 81 -7.49 10.30 10.96
N PRO A 82 -8.38 11.22 11.38
CA PRO A 82 -9.59 10.88 12.11
C PRO A 82 -10.48 9.92 11.30
N GLN A 83 -11.18 9.05 12.00
CA GLN A 83 -12.05 8.05 11.36
C GLN A 83 -13.14 8.69 10.51
N GLU A 84 -13.67 9.85 10.90
CA GLU A 84 -14.67 10.61 10.17
C GLU A 84 -14.15 11.08 8.80
N GLN A 85 -12.88 11.45 8.71
CA GLN A 85 -12.26 11.79 7.44
C GLN A 85 -12.06 10.55 6.55
N ILE A 86 -11.71 9.40 7.15
CA ILE A 86 -11.61 8.14 6.39
C ILE A 86 -12.97 7.76 5.82
N MET A 87 -14.06 7.95 6.58
CA MET A 87 -15.42 7.75 6.09
C MET A 87 -15.74 8.68 4.90
N GLN A 88 -15.39 9.96 5.00
CA GLN A 88 -15.64 10.94 3.92
C GLN A 88 -14.83 10.62 2.67
N LEU A 89 -13.59 10.17 2.82
CA LEU A 89 -12.74 9.72 1.73
C LEU A 89 -13.27 8.46 1.06
N ASN A 90 -14.07 7.66 1.77
CA ASN A 90 -14.77 6.49 1.28
C ASN A 90 -13.88 5.55 0.44
N PRO A 91 -12.85 4.91 1.02
CA PRO A 91 -11.98 3.99 0.29
C PRO A 91 -12.73 2.74 -0.19
N ASP A 92 -12.26 2.17 -1.29
CA ASP A 92 -12.80 0.93 -1.88
C ASP A 92 -12.26 -0.31 -1.18
N ALA A 93 -11.04 -0.23 -0.64
CA ALA A 93 -10.43 -1.31 0.14
C ALA A 93 -9.54 -0.75 1.25
N PHE A 94 -9.35 -1.54 2.30
CA PHE A 94 -8.36 -1.30 3.33
C PHE A 94 -7.10 -2.10 3.04
N VAL A 95 -5.93 -1.54 3.32
CA VAL A 95 -4.65 -2.24 3.23
C VAL A 95 -4.14 -2.47 4.65
N PHE A 96 -3.79 -3.71 4.94
CA PHE A 96 -3.17 -4.13 6.20
C PHE A 96 -1.85 -4.83 5.92
N ILE A 97 -0.98 -4.88 6.91
CA ILE A 97 0.26 -5.65 6.83
C ILE A 97 0.13 -6.98 7.57
N ASN A 98 0.71 -8.01 6.97
CA ASN A 98 0.85 -9.32 7.60
C ASN A 98 2.07 -9.29 8.53
N TRP A 99 1.93 -8.63 9.67
CA TRP A 99 3.00 -8.52 10.64
C TRP A 99 2.64 -9.27 11.93
N ASN A 100 3.33 -10.37 12.16
CA ASN A 100 3.22 -11.15 13.40
C ASN A 100 4.62 -11.60 13.85
N HIS A 101 5.54 -10.63 14.05
CA HIS A 101 6.94 -10.91 14.37
C HIS A 101 7.15 -11.43 15.79
N ASP A 102 6.22 -11.18 16.70
CA ASP A 102 6.26 -11.63 18.09
C ASP A 102 5.36 -12.86 18.37
N GLY A 103 4.66 -13.34 17.34
CA GLY A 103 3.72 -14.46 17.44
C GLY A 103 2.45 -14.17 18.25
N LYS A 104 2.29 -12.93 18.74
CA LYS A 104 1.18 -12.54 19.64
C LYS A 104 0.11 -11.71 18.95
N HIS A 105 0.45 -11.06 17.81
CA HIS A 105 -0.45 -10.21 17.08
C HIS A 105 -0.95 -10.94 15.83
N ASP A 106 -2.14 -11.53 15.91
CA ASP A 106 -2.81 -12.05 14.71
C ASP A 106 -3.41 -10.84 13.94
N PRO A 107 -2.94 -10.56 12.72
CA PRO A 107 -3.49 -9.48 11.91
C PRO A 107 -5.01 -9.63 11.68
N LYS A 108 -5.54 -10.85 11.71
CA LYS A 108 -6.98 -11.09 11.55
C LYS A 108 -7.80 -10.43 12.64
N ASN A 109 -7.36 -10.49 13.91
CA ASN A 109 -8.07 -9.86 15.01
C ASN A 109 -8.16 -8.34 14.83
N TYR A 110 -7.07 -7.71 14.38
CA TYR A 110 -7.05 -6.28 14.10
C TYR A 110 -7.93 -5.91 12.90
N ILE A 111 -7.91 -6.71 11.85
CA ILE A 111 -8.78 -6.53 10.67
C ILE A 111 -10.26 -6.58 11.10
N GLU A 112 -10.65 -7.58 11.87
CA GLU A 112 -12.03 -7.72 12.35
C GLU A 112 -12.44 -6.56 13.29
N GLU A 113 -11.53 -6.07 14.12
CA GLU A 113 -11.76 -4.89 14.96
C GLU A 113 -12.08 -3.66 14.07
N ILE A 114 -11.27 -3.40 13.03
CA ILE A 114 -11.51 -2.30 12.09
C ILE A 114 -12.85 -2.48 11.37
N PHE A 115 -13.15 -3.66 10.85
CA PHE A 115 -14.42 -3.92 10.16
C PHE A 115 -15.64 -3.94 11.09
N SER A 116 -15.47 -4.14 12.40
CA SER A 116 -16.56 -4.04 13.38
C SER A 116 -16.95 -2.59 13.70
N ASN A 117 -16.05 -1.63 13.48
CA ASN A 117 -16.28 -0.22 13.75
C ASN A 117 -17.35 0.36 12.80
N PRO A 118 -18.46 0.93 13.32
CA PRO A 118 -19.56 1.45 12.50
C PRO A 118 -19.10 2.52 11.47
N ALA A 119 -18.10 3.33 11.82
CA ALA A 119 -17.57 4.35 10.93
C ALA A 119 -16.93 3.72 9.68
N TYR A 120 -16.11 2.71 9.85
CA TYR A 120 -15.45 2.03 8.74
C TYR A 120 -16.41 1.13 7.95
N LYS A 121 -17.41 0.51 8.63
CA LYS A 121 -18.48 -0.22 7.97
C LYS A 121 -19.27 0.60 6.96
N ALA A 122 -19.40 1.91 7.17
CA ALA A 122 -20.14 2.79 6.27
C ALA A 122 -19.41 3.05 4.93
N THR A 123 -18.11 2.79 4.84
CA THR A 123 -17.32 2.96 3.61
C THR A 123 -17.58 1.86 2.58
N ASN A 124 -17.13 2.06 1.33
CA ASN A 124 -17.19 1.01 0.31
C ASN A 124 -16.41 -0.23 0.74
N ALA A 125 -15.20 -0.03 1.29
CA ALA A 125 -14.37 -1.11 1.85
C ALA A 125 -15.13 -1.90 2.92
N GLY A 126 -15.76 -1.20 3.86
CA GLY A 126 -16.52 -1.82 4.95
C GLY A 126 -17.74 -2.59 4.49
N LYS A 127 -18.53 -2.03 3.56
CA LYS A 127 -19.72 -2.68 3.00
C LYS A 127 -19.41 -3.96 2.24
N ASN A 128 -18.29 -3.97 1.53
CA ASN A 128 -17.86 -5.11 0.71
C ASN A 128 -16.90 -6.05 1.46
N HIS A 129 -16.53 -5.72 2.69
CA HIS A 129 -15.49 -6.41 3.45
C HIS A 129 -14.19 -6.57 2.63
N GLU A 130 -13.82 -5.51 1.89
CA GLU A 130 -12.71 -5.54 0.95
C GLU A 130 -11.42 -5.07 1.61
N TYR A 131 -10.42 -5.92 1.61
CA TYR A 131 -9.10 -5.58 2.14
C TYR A 131 -7.96 -6.34 1.44
N TYR A 132 -6.77 -5.78 1.52
CA TYR A 132 -5.53 -6.38 1.02
C TYR A 132 -4.57 -6.58 2.18
N LEU A 133 -4.16 -7.83 2.40
CA LEU A 133 -3.17 -8.19 3.41
C LEU A 133 -1.82 -8.37 2.73
N ILE A 134 -0.89 -7.44 2.98
CA ILE A 134 0.40 -7.34 2.30
C ILE A 134 1.54 -7.63 3.29
N ASP A 135 2.63 -8.19 2.80
CA ASP A 135 3.82 -8.40 3.63
C ASP A 135 4.37 -7.05 4.11
N GLY A 136 4.53 -6.93 5.44
CA GLY A 136 5.04 -5.71 6.06
C GLY A 136 6.46 -5.36 5.60
N ALA A 137 7.29 -6.34 5.29
CA ALA A 137 8.63 -6.12 4.75
C ALA A 137 8.61 -5.47 3.36
N HIS A 138 7.54 -5.66 2.58
CA HIS A 138 7.40 -5.10 1.24
C HIS A 138 6.86 -3.67 1.23
N ILE A 139 6.11 -3.28 2.26
CA ILE A 139 5.51 -1.92 2.34
C ILE A 139 6.30 -0.98 3.24
N GLN A 140 6.84 -1.49 4.37
CA GLN A 140 7.48 -0.65 5.38
C GLN A 140 8.99 -0.55 5.22
N ALA A 141 9.63 -1.50 4.53
CA ALA A 141 11.06 -1.46 4.30
C ALA A 141 11.41 -0.38 3.26
N LEU A 142 12.24 0.57 3.65
CA LEU A 142 12.86 1.55 2.74
C LEU A 142 14.03 0.90 1.98
N SER A 143 13.72 -0.13 1.16
CA SER A 143 14.69 -0.94 0.45
C SER A 143 14.17 -1.37 -0.92
N HIS A 144 14.97 -2.15 -1.65
CA HIS A 144 14.58 -2.75 -2.93
C HIS A 144 13.35 -3.67 -2.83
N TYR A 145 13.00 -4.15 -1.64
CA TYR A 145 11.76 -4.90 -1.41
C TYR A 145 10.48 -4.09 -1.68
N ALA A 146 10.56 -2.75 -1.73
CA ALA A 146 9.45 -1.90 -2.14
C ALA A 146 8.88 -2.27 -3.52
N ALA A 147 9.71 -2.81 -4.43
CA ALA A 147 9.25 -3.32 -5.73
C ALA A 147 8.28 -4.52 -5.57
N LEU A 148 8.50 -5.37 -4.56
CA LEU A 148 7.58 -6.46 -4.24
C LEU A 148 6.26 -5.92 -3.67
N GLY A 149 6.32 -4.85 -2.87
CA GLY A 149 5.12 -4.16 -2.37
C GLY A 149 4.23 -3.60 -3.50
N VAL A 150 4.85 -3.07 -4.57
CA VAL A 150 4.11 -2.65 -5.77
C VAL A 150 3.42 -3.84 -6.44
N GLU A 151 4.11 -4.96 -6.58
CA GLU A 151 3.57 -6.18 -7.19
C GLU A 151 2.44 -6.77 -6.36
N ASP A 152 2.62 -6.89 -5.05
CA ASP A 152 1.62 -7.42 -4.12
C ASP A 152 0.35 -6.60 -4.11
N LEU A 153 0.47 -5.27 -4.02
CA LEU A 153 -0.65 -4.34 -4.07
C LEU A 153 -1.43 -4.46 -5.39
N ALA A 154 -0.72 -4.51 -6.52
CA ALA A 154 -1.35 -4.62 -7.83
C ALA A 154 -2.08 -5.95 -8.01
N LYS A 155 -1.47 -7.07 -7.60
CA LYS A 155 -2.08 -8.41 -7.66
C LYS A 155 -3.28 -8.54 -6.74
N ALA A 156 -3.23 -7.95 -5.54
CA ALA A 156 -4.34 -7.96 -4.61
C ALA A 156 -5.54 -7.15 -5.14
N ALA A 157 -5.27 -5.97 -5.71
CA ALA A 157 -6.32 -5.09 -6.19
C ALA A 157 -6.93 -5.50 -7.54
N TYR A 158 -6.12 -6.12 -8.41
CA TYR A 158 -6.49 -6.46 -9.78
C TYR A 158 -6.10 -7.91 -10.14
N PRO A 159 -6.55 -8.92 -9.39
CA PRO A 159 -6.10 -10.29 -9.58
C PRO A 159 -6.31 -10.82 -11.01
N ASP A 160 -7.37 -10.37 -11.68
CA ASP A 160 -7.69 -10.81 -13.05
C ASP A 160 -6.67 -10.32 -14.10
N LEU A 161 -5.99 -9.20 -13.87
CA LEU A 161 -4.98 -8.68 -14.78
C LEU A 161 -3.64 -9.44 -14.67
N PHE A 162 -3.45 -10.22 -13.60
CA PHE A 162 -2.22 -10.97 -13.33
C PHE A 162 -2.40 -12.49 -13.45
N LYS A 163 -3.61 -12.97 -13.81
CA LYS A 163 -3.83 -14.37 -14.18
C LYS A 163 -3.17 -14.63 -15.53
N LYS A 164 -2.25 -15.58 -15.57
CA LYS A 164 -1.67 -16.10 -16.82
C LYS A 164 -2.59 -17.17 -17.40
#